data_8a24055b9bbf8db92ba1a35b636da28c
#
_entry.id   8a24055b9bbf8db92ba1a35b636da28c
#
_cell.length_a   1.000
_cell.length_b   1.000
_cell.length_c   1.000
_cell.angle_alpha   90.00
_cell.angle_beta   90.00
_cell.angle_gamma   90.00
#
_symmetry.space_group_name_H-M   'P 1'
#
loop_
_entity.id
_entity.type
_entity.pdbx_description
1 polymer ?
#
loop_
_entity_poly.entity_id
_entity_poly.type
_entity_poly.pdbx_seq_one_letter_code
_entity_poly.pdbx_strand_id
1 'polypeptide(L)'
;MRSILCLPDGVWAWPVRAPQDITAESLERVFAAKGVELFMLGTGKQPWLMPEALRWRFRDARIGLEVTPTGPAVRTYNILFAEGRRVGAALIAVD
;
A
#
# COMPACT_ATOMS: atom_id res chain seq x y z
N MET A 1 9.17 3.65 14.96
CA MET A 1 9.00 3.68 13.49
C MET A 1 7.56 3.97 13.14
N ARG A 2 7.32 4.75 12.12
CA ARG A 2 5.96 5.12 11.72
C ARG A 2 5.58 4.47 10.42
N SER A 3 4.28 4.14 10.28
CA SER A 3 3.75 3.66 9.01
C SER A 3 3.75 4.80 7.99
N ILE A 4 3.98 4.46 6.73
CA ILE A 4 4.08 5.45 5.66
C ILE A 4 3.24 5.05 4.46
N LEU A 5 2.84 6.07 3.72
CA LEU A 5 2.14 5.93 2.46
C LEU A 5 2.98 6.58 1.38
N CYS A 6 3.42 5.79 0.40
CA CYS A 6 4.25 6.25 -0.72
C CYS A 6 3.44 6.22 -2.00
N LEU A 7 3.43 7.33 -2.72
CA LEU A 7 2.80 7.44 -4.03
C LEU A 7 3.79 8.08 -4.99
N PRO A 8 3.56 8.01 -6.30
CA PRO A 8 4.52 8.60 -7.25
C PRO A 8 4.83 10.07 -7.02
N ASP A 9 3.92 10.83 -6.42
CA ASP A 9 4.09 12.25 -6.18
C ASP A 9 4.47 12.61 -4.74
N GLY A 10 4.69 11.66 -3.86
CA GLY A 10 5.15 11.99 -2.51
C GLY A 10 5.05 10.86 -1.51
N VAL A 11 5.44 11.17 -0.28
CA VAL A 11 5.41 10.25 0.85
C VAL A 11 4.72 10.96 2.01
N TRP A 12 3.79 10.27 2.64
CA TRP A 12 3.01 10.80 3.77
C TRP A 12 3.06 9.86 4.96
N ALA A 13 2.89 10.41 6.15
CA ALA A 13 2.64 9.60 7.34
C ALA A 13 1.28 8.91 7.17
N TRP A 14 1.22 7.63 7.55
CA TRP A 14 0.00 6.84 7.45
C TRP A 14 -0.45 6.46 8.86
N PRO A 15 -1.61 6.92 9.31
CA PRO A 15 -2.04 6.71 10.71
C PRO A 15 -2.64 5.33 10.94
N VAL A 16 -2.00 4.30 10.43
CA VAL A 16 -2.40 2.90 10.58
C VAL A 16 -1.29 2.17 11.30
N ARG A 17 -1.63 1.50 12.40
CA ARG A 17 -0.65 0.76 13.21
C ARG A 17 -0.75 -0.74 13.01
N ALA A 18 -1.94 -1.22 12.66
CA ALA A 18 -2.20 -2.63 12.46
C ALA A 18 -3.18 -2.80 11.29
N PRO A 19 -3.20 -3.98 10.65
CA PRO A 19 -4.06 -4.19 9.49
C PRO A 19 -5.55 -3.91 9.74
N GLN A 20 -6.03 -4.19 10.95
CA GLN A 20 -7.43 -3.94 11.28
C GLN A 20 -7.80 -2.45 11.31
N ASP A 21 -6.82 -1.56 11.32
CA ASP A 21 -7.04 -0.11 11.24
C ASP A 21 -7.20 0.37 9.79
N ILE A 22 -6.97 -0.50 8.82
CA ILE A 22 -7.03 -0.13 7.41
C ILE A 22 -8.48 0.01 6.97
N THR A 23 -8.82 1.18 6.44
CA THR A 23 -10.15 1.47 5.92
C THR A 23 -10.02 2.10 4.54
N ALA A 24 -11.14 2.21 3.81
CA ALA A 24 -11.14 2.92 2.54
C ALA A 24 -10.70 4.37 2.73
N GLU A 25 -11.09 4.99 3.84
CA GLU A 25 -10.66 6.37 4.17
C GLU A 25 -9.15 6.47 4.34
N SER A 26 -8.54 5.48 5.00
CA SER A 26 -7.10 5.49 5.22
C SER A 26 -6.30 5.35 3.91
N LEU A 27 -6.95 4.90 2.84
CA LEU A 27 -6.35 4.71 1.52
C LEU A 27 -6.91 5.68 0.49
N GLU A 28 -7.69 6.67 0.92
CA GLU A 28 -8.35 7.61 0.02
C GLU A 28 -7.37 8.30 -0.92
N ARG A 29 -6.21 8.66 -0.41
CA ARG A 29 -5.17 9.32 -1.21
C ARG A 29 -4.69 8.43 -2.37
N VAL A 30 -4.67 7.13 -2.15
CA VAL A 30 -4.29 6.16 -3.19
C VAL A 30 -5.33 6.15 -4.32
N PHE A 31 -6.61 6.11 -3.95
CA PHE A 31 -7.68 6.06 -4.94
C PHE A 31 -7.82 7.38 -5.70
N ALA A 32 -7.41 8.49 -5.08
CA ALA A 32 -7.41 9.79 -5.72
C ALA A 32 -6.18 10.03 -6.61
N ALA A 33 -5.11 9.28 -6.41
CA ALA A 33 -3.88 9.43 -7.19
C ALA A 33 -4.08 8.90 -8.60
N LYS A 34 -3.48 9.58 -9.56
CA LYS A 34 -3.55 9.17 -10.97
C LYS A 34 -2.28 8.45 -11.37
N GLY A 35 -2.43 7.42 -12.20
CA GLY A 35 -1.29 6.76 -12.80
C GLY A 35 -0.58 5.74 -11.94
N VAL A 36 -1.18 5.32 -10.82
CA VAL A 36 -0.63 4.22 -10.03
C VAL A 36 -1.00 2.91 -10.71
N GLU A 37 -0.01 2.15 -11.15
CA GLU A 37 -0.21 0.86 -11.80
C GLU A 37 -0.31 -0.28 -10.80
N LEU A 38 0.55 -0.25 -9.79
CA LEU A 38 0.66 -1.29 -8.77
C LEU A 38 0.74 -0.66 -7.40
N PHE A 39 0.13 -1.31 -6.43
CA PHE A 39 0.16 -0.85 -5.06
C PHE A 39 0.55 -2.00 -4.14
N MET A 40 1.59 -1.78 -3.32
CA MET A 40 2.07 -2.74 -2.34
C MET A 40 1.50 -2.39 -0.98
N LEU A 41 0.81 -3.31 -0.34
CA LEU A 41 0.33 -3.12 1.03
C LEU A 41 1.16 -4.00 1.96
N GLY A 42 1.98 -3.37 2.79
CA GLY A 42 2.79 -4.06 3.79
C GLY A 42 2.02 -4.16 5.10
N THR A 43 1.72 -5.37 5.54
CA THR A 43 0.79 -5.65 6.64
C THR A 43 1.47 -5.79 8.00
N GLY A 44 2.72 -5.36 8.13
CA GLY A 44 3.48 -5.55 9.35
C GLY A 44 4.23 -6.87 9.33
N LYS A 45 4.28 -7.56 10.45
CA LYS A 45 5.01 -8.83 10.56
C LYS A 45 4.21 -10.04 10.10
N GLN A 46 2.86 -9.95 10.16
CA GLN A 46 1.98 -11.08 9.90
C GLN A 46 1.20 -10.91 8.60
N PRO A 47 0.92 -12.00 7.90
CA PRO A 47 0.00 -11.95 6.77
C PRO A 47 -1.38 -11.48 7.20
N TRP A 48 -2.09 -10.84 6.30
CA TRP A 48 -3.44 -10.33 6.57
C TRP A 48 -4.28 -10.48 5.31
N LEU A 49 -5.51 -10.95 5.48
CA LEU A 49 -6.45 -11.08 4.38
C LEU A 49 -7.29 -9.80 4.29
N MET A 50 -7.10 -9.07 3.20
CA MET A 50 -7.83 -7.84 2.98
C MET A 50 -9.32 -8.12 2.77
N PRO A 51 -10.22 -7.35 3.43
CA PRO A 51 -11.66 -7.48 3.18
C PRO A 51 -11.99 -7.29 1.70
N GLU A 52 -12.96 -8.04 1.22
CA GLU A 52 -13.36 -8.06 -0.19
C GLU A 52 -13.81 -6.67 -0.68
N ALA A 53 -14.57 -5.95 0.14
CA ALA A 53 -15.04 -4.62 -0.22
C ALA A 53 -13.88 -3.67 -0.52
N LEU A 54 -12.78 -3.80 0.21
CA LEU A 54 -11.60 -2.98 -0.01
C LEU A 54 -10.85 -3.40 -1.28
N ARG A 55 -10.78 -4.70 -1.54
CA ARG A 55 -10.19 -5.21 -2.78
C ARG A 55 -10.92 -4.68 -4.02
N TRP A 56 -12.24 -4.61 -3.93
CA TRP A 56 -13.05 -4.07 -5.02
C TRP A 56 -12.71 -2.62 -5.35
N ARG A 57 -12.36 -1.82 -4.33
CA ARG A 57 -11.96 -0.43 -4.56
C ARG A 57 -10.71 -0.35 -5.44
N PHE A 58 -9.74 -1.23 -5.21
CA PHE A 58 -8.54 -1.28 -6.04
C PHE A 58 -8.85 -1.75 -7.44
N ARG A 59 -9.72 -2.74 -7.59
CA ARG A 59 -10.14 -3.24 -8.89
C ARG A 59 -10.87 -2.16 -9.69
N ASP A 60 -11.78 -1.43 -9.05
CA ASP A 60 -12.52 -0.34 -9.70
C ASP A 60 -11.60 0.78 -10.13
N ALA A 61 -10.56 1.05 -9.37
CA ALA A 61 -9.56 2.06 -9.69
C ALA A 61 -8.52 1.56 -10.70
N ARG A 62 -8.58 0.29 -11.09
CA ARG A 62 -7.64 -0.35 -12.01
C ARG A 62 -6.21 -0.32 -11.51
N ILE A 63 -6.04 -0.51 -10.21
CA ILE A 63 -4.73 -0.57 -9.57
C ILE A 63 -4.44 -2.02 -9.21
N GLY A 64 -3.32 -2.56 -9.69
CA GLY A 64 -2.86 -3.88 -9.26
C GLY A 64 -2.50 -3.84 -7.79
N LEU A 65 -2.87 -4.86 -7.03
CA LEU A 65 -2.70 -4.90 -5.59
C LEU A 65 -1.90 -6.12 -5.16
N GLU A 66 -0.90 -5.89 -4.31
CA GLU A 66 -0.13 -6.94 -3.66
C GLU A 66 -0.21 -6.73 -2.16
N VAL A 67 -0.67 -7.74 -1.41
CA VAL A 67 -0.80 -7.68 0.05
C VAL A 67 0.17 -8.68 0.64
N THR A 68 1.21 -8.19 1.32
CA THR A 68 2.26 -9.03 1.89
C THR A 68 2.73 -8.43 3.20
N PRO A 69 3.50 -9.17 4.02
CA PRO A 69 4.18 -8.54 5.15
C PRO A 69 5.10 -7.42 4.69
N THR A 70 5.39 -6.49 5.60
CA THR A 70 6.08 -5.24 5.24
C THR A 70 7.48 -5.46 4.65
N GLY A 71 8.25 -6.39 5.17
CA GLY A 71 9.59 -6.65 4.64
C GLY A 71 9.59 -6.99 3.15
N PRO A 72 8.86 -8.04 2.75
CA PRO A 72 8.72 -8.36 1.33
C PRO A 72 8.10 -7.24 0.49
N ALA A 73 7.14 -6.49 1.06
CA ALA A 73 6.50 -5.38 0.35
C ALA A 73 7.53 -4.30 0.00
N VAL A 74 8.38 -3.93 0.94
CA VAL A 74 9.45 -2.94 0.72
C VAL A 74 10.40 -3.41 -0.37
N ARG A 75 10.79 -4.67 -0.32
CA ARG A 75 11.72 -5.23 -1.31
C ARG A 75 11.13 -5.15 -2.71
N THR A 76 9.89 -5.58 -2.88
CA THR A 76 9.21 -5.55 -4.18
C THR A 76 9.01 -4.11 -4.64
N TYR A 77 8.61 -3.22 -3.73
CA TYR A 77 8.45 -1.80 -4.04
C TYR A 77 9.74 -1.21 -4.61
N ASN A 78 10.86 -1.46 -3.94
CA ASN A 78 12.15 -0.92 -4.38
C ASN A 78 12.55 -1.42 -5.76
N ILE A 79 12.31 -2.70 -6.05
CA ILE A 79 12.62 -3.28 -7.36
C ILE A 79 11.78 -2.62 -8.45
N LEU A 80 10.47 -2.49 -8.23
CA LEU A 80 9.57 -1.91 -9.22
C LEU A 80 9.84 -0.42 -9.42
N PHE A 81 10.13 0.29 -8.35
CA PHE A 81 10.48 1.69 -8.42
C PHE A 81 11.75 1.90 -9.26
N ALA A 82 12.77 1.05 -9.04
CA ALA A 82 14.03 1.12 -9.78
C ALA A 82 13.84 0.80 -11.26
N GLU A 83 12.80 0.04 -11.62
CA GLU A 83 12.45 -0.27 -13.00
C GLU A 83 11.65 0.84 -13.68
N GLY A 84 11.37 1.92 -12.97
CA GLY A 84 10.59 3.03 -13.53
C GLY A 84 9.08 2.78 -13.53
N ARG A 85 8.60 1.77 -12.78
CA ARG A 85 7.18 1.46 -12.70
C ARG A 85 6.48 2.48 -11.79
N ARG A 86 5.22 2.77 -12.10
CA ARG A 86 4.41 3.67 -11.29
C ARG A 86 3.80 2.90 -10.13
N VAL A 87 4.58 2.74 -9.07
CA VAL A 87 4.22 1.94 -7.91
C VAL A 87 3.96 2.82 -6.71
N GLY A 88 2.93 2.46 -5.94
CA GLY A 88 2.67 3.04 -4.63
C GLY A 88 2.81 1.97 -3.56
N ALA A 89 2.89 2.40 -2.31
CA ALA A 89 2.96 1.48 -1.19
C ALA A 89 2.39 2.11 0.07
N ALA A 90 1.70 1.30 0.86
CA ALA A 90 1.33 1.63 2.23
C ALA A 90 2.00 0.58 3.11
N LEU A 91 2.85 1.02 4.01
CA LEU A 91 3.71 0.13 4.75
C LEU A 91 3.49 0.29 6.25
N ILE A 92 2.94 -0.75 6.88
CA ILE A 92 2.79 -0.77 8.33
C ILE A 92 4.18 -0.98 8.93
N ALA A 93 4.53 -0.12 9.89
CA ALA A 93 5.84 -0.19 10.52
C ALA A 93 6.03 -1.51 11.27
N VAL A 94 7.25 -2.01 11.23
CA VAL A 94 7.67 -3.20 11.99
C VAL A 94 8.84 -2.80 12.86
N ASP A 95 8.91 -3.42 14.03
CA ASP A 95 10.00 -3.19 14.99
C ASP A 95 11.19 -4.09 14.70
#